data_912da5059246e7d0a8b3155d71869803
#
_entry.id   912da5059246e7d0a8b3155d71869803
#
_cell.length_a   1.000
_cell.length_b   1.000
_cell.length_c   1.000
_cell.angle_alpha   90.00
_cell.angle_beta   90.00
_cell.angle_gamma   90.00
#
_symmetry.space_group_name_H-M   'P 1'
#
loop_
_entity.id
_entity.type
_entity.pdbx_description
1 polymer ?
#
loop_
_entity_poly.entity_id
_entity_poly.type
_entity_poly.pdbx_seq_one_letter_code
_entity_poly.pdbx_strand_id
1 'polypeptide(L)'
;MVTDTLERPDLRALRLREATHSAHEELDQSLMRRRPFLDRDRYGRFVEMQYRFFAAVEPFYRDAALGRLVPDLGARSRLEATARDLADLGLPVPEPVETPADLRGGIGWLYVAEGSTLGAAFLLKAVQKIGLDASFGARHMAPAPGGRGLHWRTFTEAINTAELSEEEDALAVEGAKAAFAHVRDLADTAFASAG
;
A
#
# COMPACT_ATOMS: atom_id res chain seq x y z
N MET A 1 -23.70 21.05 -33.88
CA MET A 1 -22.53 21.08 -33.01
C MET A 1 -22.63 19.86 -32.10
N VAL A 2 -21.93 18.78 -32.43
CA VAL A 2 -21.85 17.58 -31.60
C VAL A 2 -20.64 17.83 -30.70
N THR A 3 -20.90 18.11 -29.44
CA THR A 3 -19.86 18.12 -28.41
C THR A 3 -19.42 16.67 -28.21
N ASP A 4 -18.32 16.31 -28.86
CA ASP A 4 -17.58 15.09 -28.60
C ASP A 4 -16.99 15.19 -27.19
N THR A 5 -17.79 14.78 -26.21
CA THR A 5 -17.30 14.55 -24.86
C THR A 5 -16.46 13.29 -24.95
N LEU A 6 -15.15 13.46 -25.09
CA LEU A 6 -14.20 12.36 -24.96
C LEU A 6 -14.48 11.68 -23.61
N GLU A 7 -15.27 10.60 -23.64
CA GLU A 7 -15.48 9.74 -22.49
C GLU A 7 -14.10 9.28 -22.02
N ARG A 8 -13.74 9.64 -20.80
CA ARG A 8 -12.53 9.10 -20.18
C ARG A 8 -12.68 7.58 -20.18
N PRO A 9 -11.65 6.83 -20.63
CA PRO A 9 -11.73 5.39 -20.58
C PRO A 9 -12.08 4.96 -19.15
N ASP A 10 -13.08 4.11 -19.02
CA ASP A 10 -13.53 3.56 -17.73
C ASP A 10 -12.50 2.55 -17.21
N LEU A 11 -11.40 3.08 -16.68
CA LEU A 11 -10.28 2.30 -16.17
C LEU A 11 -10.51 1.95 -14.70
N ARG A 12 -10.37 0.66 -14.35
CA ARG A 12 -10.52 0.18 -12.96
C ARG A 12 -9.64 0.94 -11.98
N ALA A 13 -8.38 1.18 -12.33
CA ALA A 13 -7.48 1.98 -11.51
C ALA A 13 -7.99 3.40 -11.25
N LEU A 14 -8.69 4.00 -12.23
CA LEU A 14 -9.28 5.33 -12.06
C LEU A 14 -10.50 5.28 -11.13
N ARG A 15 -11.38 4.29 -11.27
CA ARG A 15 -12.52 4.08 -10.36
C ARG A 15 -12.05 3.85 -8.92
N LEU A 16 -11.02 3.02 -8.72
CA LEU A 16 -10.43 2.78 -7.40
C LEU A 16 -9.88 4.08 -6.80
N ARG A 17 -9.16 4.89 -7.60
CA ARG A 17 -8.65 6.19 -7.18
C ARG A 17 -9.76 7.14 -6.75
N GLU A 18 -10.80 7.27 -7.55
CA GLU A 18 -11.93 8.16 -7.26
C GLU A 18 -12.67 7.71 -6.00
N ALA A 19 -12.93 6.40 -5.87
CA ALA A 19 -13.65 5.84 -4.73
C ALA A 19 -12.87 5.93 -3.39
N THR A 20 -11.55 6.08 -3.44
CA THR A 20 -10.69 6.13 -2.25
C THR A 20 -10.01 7.48 -2.02
N HIS A 21 -10.30 8.48 -2.84
CA HIS A 21 -9.61 9.78 -2.82
C HIS A 21 -9.66 10.45 -1.43
N SER A 22 -10.85 10.59 -0.84
CA SER A 22 -10.99 11.20 0.50
C SER A 22 -10.31 10.38 1.60
N ALA A 23 -10.44 9.05 1.56
CA ALA A 23 -9.78 8.18 2.53
C ALA A 23 -8.24 8.30 2.46
N HIS A 24 -7.70 8.44 1.25
CA HIS A 24 -6.27 8.68 1.05
C HIS A 24 -5.83 10.02 1.63
N GLU A 25 -6.54 11.11 1.33
CA GLU A 25 -6.20 12.44 1.84
C GLU A 25 -6.29 12.50 3.38
N GLU A 26 -7.34 11.93 3.96
CA GLU A 26 -7.52 11.86 5.41
C GLU A 26 -6.41 11.08 6.10
N LEU A 27 -6.02 9.93 5.52
CA LEU A 27 -4.92 9.11 6.04
C LEU A 27 -3.59 9.86 5.99
N ASP A 28 -3.25 10.48 4.85
CA ASP A 28 -2.01 11.24 4.69
C ASP A 28 -1.93 12.39 5.70
N GLN A 29 -2.99 13.18 5.83
CA GLN A 29 -3.05 14.27 6.81
C GLN A 29 -2.92 13.75 8.24
N SER A 30 -3.59 12.65 8.57
CA SER A 30 -3.55 12.03 9.89
C SER A 30 -2.14 11.54 10.23
N LEU A 31 -1.49 10.85 9.30
CA LEU A 31 -0.10 10.37 9.47
C LEU A 31 0.88 11.53 9.61
N MET A 32 0.78 12.58 8.78
CA MET A 32 1.69 13.73 8.87
C MET A 32 1.55 14.49 10.18
N ARG A 33 0.33 14.63 10.74
CA ARG A 33 0.13 15.22 12.08
C ARG A 33 0.83 14.44 13.19
N ARG A 34 0.97 13.12 13.05
CA ARG A 34 1.67 12.24 14.00
C ARG A 34 3.19 12.35 13.93
N ARG A 35 3.73 13.07 12.92
CA ARG A 35 5.16 13.33 12.70
C ARG A 35 6.00 12.03 12.71
N PRO A 36 5.68 11.01 11.91
CA PRO A 36 6.32 9.70 11.96
C PRO A 36 7.82 9.74 11.61
N PHE A 37 8.28 10.80 10.96
CA PHE A 37 9.67 10.97 10.52
C PHE A 37 10.47 11.98 11.39
N LEU A 38 9.99 12.28 12.61
CA LEU A 38 10.65 13.23 13.50
C LEU A 38 11.94 12.65 14.07
N ASP A 39 11.91 11.40 14.46
CA ASP A 39 12.99 10.64 15.07
C ASP A 39 12.84 9.13 14.77
N ARG A 40 13.80 8.32 15.21
CA ARG A 40 13.82 6.87 14.97
C ARG A 40 12.73 6.12 15.73
N ASP A 41 12.33 6.58 16.90
CA ASP A 41 11.29 5.92 17.70
C ASP A 41 9.93 6.05 17.04
N ARG A 42 9.57 7.25 16.58
CA ARG A 42 8.34 7.50 15.83
C ARG A 42 8.35 6.78 14.48
N TYR A 43 9.50 6.76 13.83
CA TYR A 43 9.66 6.02 12.59
C TYR A 43 9.52 4.50 12.80
N GLY A 44 10.03 3.96 13.89
CA GLY A 44 9.85 2.56 14.26
C GLY A 44 8.38 2.17 14.36
N ARG A 45 7.56 3.01 14.98
CA ARG A 45 6.09 2.83 15.03
C ARG A 45 5.45 2.83 13.64
N PHE A 46 5.92 3.72 12.76
CA PHE A 46 5.47 3.75 11.38
C PHE A 46 5.85 2.46 10.64
N VAL A 47 7.08 1.95 10.81
CA VAL A 47 7.52 0.70 10.18
C VAL A 47 6.74 -0.50 10.72
N GLU A 48 6.45 -0.54 12.03
CA GLU A 48 5.58 -1.58 12.61
C GLU A 48 4.17 -1.56 12.01
N MET A 49 3.57 -0.37 11.88
CA MET A 49 2.28 -0.19 11.20
C MET A 49 2.33 -0.70 9.76
N GLN A 50 3.38 -0.35 9.00
CA GLN A 50 3.57 -0.82 7.63
C GLN A 50 3.74 -2.34 7.57
N TYR A 51 4.49 -2.94 8.50
CA TYR A 51 4.63 -4.39 8.58
C TYR A 51 3.28 -5.08 8.77
N ARG A 52 2.47 -4.61 9.72
CA ARG A 52 1.14 -5.17 9.98
C ARG A 52 0.22 -5.05 8.77
N PHE A 53 0.28 -3.93 8.07
CA PHE A 53 -0.46 -3.75 6.82
C PHE A 53 0.00 -4.74 5.74
N PHE A 54 1.30 -4.83 5.47
CA PHE A 54 1.81 -5.75 4.46
C PHE A 54 1.58 -7.22 4.85
N ALA A 55 1.59 -7.56 6.13
CA ALA A 55 1.22 -8.90 6.61
C ALA A 55 -0.24 -9.23 6.29
N ALA A 56 -1.16 -8.27 6.46
CA ALA A 56 -2.58 -8.44 6.10
C ALA A 56 -2.78 -8.56 4.58
N VAL A 57 -1.92 -7.93 3.76
CA VAL A 57 -1.99 -8.00 2.29
C VAL A 57 -1.26 -9.23 1.72
N GLU A 58 -0.34 -9.83 2.46
CA GLU A 58 0.50 -10.94 1.98
C GLU A 58 -0.26 -12.11 1.35
N PRO A 59 -1.41 -12.58 1.86
CA PRO A 59 -2.18 -13.63 1.23
C PRO A 59 -2.62 -13.30 -0.20
N PHE A 60 -2.92 -12.04 -0.50
CA PHE A 60 -3.28 -11.62 -1.85
C PHE A 60 -2.08 -11.69 -2.81
N TYR A 61 -0.88 -11.38 -2.34
CA TYR A 61 0.35 -11.55 -3.13
C TYR A 61 0.65 -13.02 -3.45
N ARG A 62 0.13 -13.96 -2.66
CA ARG A 62 0.29 -15.40 -2.83
C ARG A 62 -0.90 -16.09 -3.50
N ASP A 63 -1.97 -15.35 -3.74
CA ASP A 63 -3.17 -15.90 -4.37
C ASP A 63 -2.92 -16.25 -5.84
N ALA A 64 -3.21 -17.49 -6.22
CA ALA A 64 -2.93 -17.98 -7.56
C ALA A 64 -3.86 -17.37 -8.64
N ALA A 65 -5.08 -16.95 -8.28
CA ALA A 65 -6.00 -16.30 -9.21
C ALA A 65 -5.53 -14.88 -9.50
N LEU A 66 -5.17 -14.11 -8.46
CA LEU A 66 -4.60 -12.78 -8.60
C LEU A 66 -3.23 -12.80 -9.31
N GLY A 67 -2.42 -13.83 -9.07
CA GLY A 67 -1.14 -14.03 -9.77
C GLY A 67 -1.26 -14.31 -11.26
N ARG A 68 -2.44 -14.76 -11.74
CA ARG A 68 -2.72 -14.86 -13.18
C ARG A 68 -3.11 -13.52 -13.80
N LEU A 69 -3.64 -12.60 -13.01
CA LEU A 69 -4.03 -11.26 -13.47
C LEU A 69 -2.83 -10.30 -13.47
N VAL A 70 -2.01 -10.37 -12.42
CA VAL A 70 -0.89 -9.45 -12.24
C VAL A 70 0.42 -10.22 -12.37
N PRO A 71 1.21 -9.99 -13.42
CA PRO A 71 2.54 -10.60 -13.57
C PRO A 71 3.44 -10.25 -12.38
N ASP A 72 4.31 -11.21 -11.99
CA ASP A 72 5.28 -11.09 -10.88
C ASP A 72 4.65 -10.71 -9.52
N LEU A 73 3.34 -10.96 -9.31
CA LEU A 73 2.62 -10.52 -8.12
C LEU A 73 3.37 -10.86 -6.82
N GLY A 74 3.83 -12.12 -6.67
CA GLY A 74 4.56 -12.54 -5.46
C GLY A 74 5.88 -11.80 -5.22
N ALA A 75 6.54 -11.33 -6.28
CA ALA A 75 7.78 -10.57 -6.17
C ALA A 75 7.56 -9.09 -5.77
N ARG A 76 6.30 -8.64 -5.76
CA ARG A 76 5.93 -7.27 -5.39
C ARG A 76 5.75 -7.06 -3.90
N SER A 77 5.62 -8.15 -3.12
CA SER A 77 5.45 -8.07 -1.66
C SER A 77 6.58 -7.28 -0.99
N ARG A 78 6.21 -6.46 -0.02
CA ARG A 78 7.13 -5.67 0.81
C ARG A 78 7.27 -6.21 2.23
N LEU A 79 6.61 -7.30 2.56
CA LEU A 79 6.58 -7.85 3.92
C LEU A 79 7.97 -8.17 4.44
N GLU A 80 8.77 -8.93 3.67
CA GLU A 80 10.13 -9.31 4.09
C GLU A 80 11.06 -8.09 4.23
N ALA A 81 10.96 -7.13 3.30
CA ALA A 81 11.75 -5.90 3.38
C ALA A 81 11.41 -5.09 4.65
N THR A 82 10.12 -5.02 4.99
CA THR A 82 9.66 -4.31 6.20
C THR A 82 10.09 -5.03 7.49
N ALA A 83 10.09 -6.39 7.48
CA ALA A 83 10.62 -7.17 8.61
C ALA A 83 12.12 -6.90 8.84
N ARG A 84 12.90 -6.80 7.77
CA ARG A 84 14.34 -6.44 7.86
C ARG A 84 14.53 -5.02 8.37
N ASP A 85 13.66 -4.08 8.00
CA ASP A 85 13.73 -2.71 8.50
C ASP A 85 13.42 -2.62 10.00
N LEU A 86 12.48 -3.43 10.50
CA LEU A 86 12.25 -3.57 11.95
C LEU A 86 13.51 -4.08 12.66
N ALA A 87 14.16 -5.12 12.11
CA ALA A 87 15.40 -5.66 12.68
C ALA A 87 16.54 -4.62 12.70
N ASP A 88 16.70 -3.81 11.62
CA ASP A 88 17.67 -2.72 11.57
C ASP A 88 17.44 -1.66 12.66
N LEU A 89 16.17 -1.44 13.02
CA LEU A 89 15.76 -0.51 14.08
C LEU A 89 15.84 -1.13 15.48
N GLY A 90 16.22 -2.42 15.60
CA GLY A 90 16.26 -3.15 16.86
C GLY A 90 14.86 -3.46 17.43
N LEU A 91 13.84 -3.47 16.59
CA LEU A 91 12.46 -3.73 16.97
C LEU A 91 12.08 -5.19 16.69
N PRO A 92 11.24 -5.81 17.53
CA PRO A 92 10.72 -7.13 17.27
C PRO A 92 9.78 -7.11 16.06
N VAL A 93 9.78 -8.19 15.29
CA VAL A 93 8.74 -8.40 14.27
C VAL A 93 7.44 -8.76 14.99
N PRO A 94 6.34 -8.02 14.76
CA PRO A 94 5.05 -8.32 15.39
C PRO A 94 4.51 -9.68 14.97
N GLU A 95 3.72 -10.30 15.84
CA GLU A 95 2.95 -11.49 15.45
C GLU A 95 2.03 -11.17 14.26
N PRO A 96 1.82 -12.14 13.35
CA PRO A 96 0.94 -11.96 12.21
C PRO A 96 -0.46 -11.53 12.66
N VAL A 97 -1.00 -10.51 11.99
CA VAL A 97 -2.39 -10.09 12.17
C VAL A 97 -3.28 -11.01 11.34
N GLU A 98 -4.46 -11.31 11.84
CA GLU A 98 -5.45 -12.04 11.05
C GLU A 98 -5.72 -11.31 9.74
N THR A 99 -5.62 -12.05 8.64
CA THR A 99 -5.96 -11.55 7.30
C THR A 99 -7.46 -11.28 7.23
N PRO A 100 -7.89 -10.23 6.53
CA PRO A 100 -9.30 -10.05 6.24
C PRO A 100 -9.89 -11.33 5.64
N ALA A 101 -11.01 -11.79 6.18
CA ALA A 101 -11.60 -13.09 5.85
C ALA A 101 -12.07 -13.18 4.38
N ASP A 102 -12.32 -12.06 3.71
CA ASP A 102 -12.80 -12.01 2.33
C ASP A 102 -11.70 -11.68 1.33
N LEU A 103 -11.19 -12.71 0.65
CA LEU A 103 -10.17 -12.57 -0.40
C LEU A 103 -10.72 -11.97 -1.70
N ARG A 104 -12.05 -11.87 -1.86
CA ARG A 104 -12.67 -11.38 -3.11
C ARG A 104 -12.34 -9.92 -3.41
N GLY A 105 -12.11 -9.11 -2.38
CA GLY A 105 -11.65 -7.72 -2.51
C GLY A 105 -10.15 -7.54 -2.77
N GLY A 106 -9.41 -8.62 -3.05
CA GLY A 106 -7.93 -8.63 -3.10
C GLY A 106 -7.32 -7.60 -4.05
N ILE A 107 -7.93 -7.35 -5.21
CA ILE A 107 -7.44 -6.32 -6.15
C ILE A 107 -7.42 -4.93 -5.49
N GLY A 108 -8.45 -4.61 -4.70
CA GLY A 108 -8.50 -3.34 -3.98
C GLY A 108 -7.43 -3.20 -2.90
N TRP A 109 -7.18 -4.27 -2.14
CA TRP A 109 -6.09 -4.31 -1.16
C TRP A 109 -4.71 -4.16 -1.82
N LEU A 110 -4.49 -4.89 -2.91
CA LEU A 110 -3.26 -4.78 -3.70
C LEU A 110 -3.10 -3.36 -4.29
N TYR A 111 -4.19 -2.74 -4.76
CA TYR A 111 -4.15 -1.37 -5.27
C TYR A 111 -3.61 -0.38 -4.23
N VAL A 112 -4.05 -0.49 -2.98
CA VAL A 112 -3.58 0.38 -1.89
C VAL A 112 -2.11 0.07 -1.55
N ALA A 113 -1.73 -1.20 -1.46
CA ALA A 113 -0.37 -1.61 -1.17
C ALA A 113 0.62 -1.17 -2.25
N GLU A 114 0.30 -1.41 -3.53
CA GLU A 114 1.12 -1.00 -4.68
C GLU A 114 1.20 0.53 -4.80
N GLY A 115 0.08 1.24 -4.56
CA GLY A 115 0.03 2.70 -4.57
C GLY A 115 0.92 3.32 -3.49
N SER A 116 1.03 2.70 -2.32
CA SER A 116 1.90 3.17 -1.23
C SER A 116 3.37 3.22 -1.64
N THR A 117 3.81 2.31 -2.51
CA THR A 117 5.20 2.27 -3.01
C THR A 117 5.52 3.43 -3.94
N LEU A 118 4.53 3.97 -4.64
CA LEU A 118 4.68 5.14 -5.50
C LEU A 118 4.98 6.39 -4.66
N GLY A 119 4.21 6.61 -3.59
CA GLY A 119 4.39 7.73 -2.66
C GLY A 119 5.68 7.65 -1.82
N ALA A 120 6.25 6.45 -1.65
CA ALA A 120 7.41 6.21 -0.80
C ALA A 120 8.68 7.01 -1.21
N ALA A 121 8.77 7.53 -2.43
CA ALA A 121 9.88 8.38 -2.85
C ALA A 121 9.98 9.68 -2.03
N PHE A 122 8.84 10.26 -1.65
CA PHE A 122 8.78 11.44 -0.82
C PHE A 122 9.14 11.10 0.64
N LEU A 123 8.61 10.00 1.15
CA LEU A 123 8.85 9.53 2.52
C LEU A 123 10.33 9.17 2.74
N LEU A 124 10.98 8.55 1.76
CA LEU A 124 12.39 8.18 1.83
C LEU A 124 13.30 9.40 2.05
N LYS A 125 12.98 10.56 1.45
CA LYS A 125 13.71 11.80 1.70
C LYS A 125 13.57 12.30 3.14
N ALA A 126 12.43 12.07 3.78
CA ALA A 126 12.23 12.40 5.19
C ALA A 126 13.01 11.46 6.10
N VAL A 127 13.03 10.18 5.79
CA VAL A 127 13.75 9.13 6.53
C VAL A 127 15.27 9.34 6.48
N GLN A 128 15.81 9.83 5.36
CA GLN A 128 17.24 10.17 5.24
C GLN A 128 17.69 11.20 6.27
N LYS A 129 16.81 12.11 6.70
CA LYS A 129 17.14 13.12 7.71
C LYS A 129 17.37 12.54 9.11
N ILE A 130 16.88 11.34 9.38
CA ILE A 130 17.11 10.61 10.63
C ILE A 130 18.17 9.52 10.50
N GLY A 131 18.94 9.55 9.41
CA GLY A 131 20.10 8.67 9.19
C GLY A 131 19.75 7.25 8.79
N LEU A 132 18.66 7.07 8.03
CA LEU A 132 18.21 5.80 7.47
C LEU A 132 18.05 5.93 5.94
N ASP A 133 18.09 4.81 5.22
CA ASP A 133 17.96 4.81 3.76
C ASP A 133 17.44 3.47 3.21
N ALA A 134 17.35 3.36 1.89
CA ALA A 134 16.85 2.17 1.20
C ALA A 134 17.75 0.91 1.37
N SER A 135 18.92 1.02 2.00
CA SER A 135 19.81 -0.10 2.33
C SER A 135 19.74 -0.48 3.81
N PHE A 136 19.26 0.44 4.67
CA PHE A 136 19.21 0.26 6.11
C PHE A 136 17.99 1.00 6.71
N GLY A 137 17.06 0.25 7.26
CA GLY A 137 15.89 0.76 7.99
C GLY A 137 14.74 1.28 7.12
N ALA A 138 14.92 1.38 5.78
CA ALA A 138 13.86 1.80 4.86
C ALA A 138 13.88 1.04 3.52
N ARG A 139 14.24 -0.25 3.56
CA ARG A 139 14.26 -1.14 2.37
C ARG A 139 12.89 -1.28 1.72
N HIS A 140 11.83 -1.33 2.53
CA HIS A 140 10.45 -1.43 2.01
C HIS A 140 10.08 -0.22 1.15
N MET A 141 10.76 0.91 1.33
CA MET A 141 10.60 2.11 0.50
C MET A 141 11.52 2.12 -0.73
N ALA A 142 12.35 1.10 -0.96
CA ALA A 142 13.23 1.06 -2.11
C ALA A 142 12.43 1.01 -3.43
N PRO A 143 12.92 1.68 -4.50
CA PRO A 143 12.29 1.52 -5.82
C PRO A 143 12.40 0.08 -6.29
N ALA A 144 11.39 -0.39 -7.02
CA ALA A 144 11.47 -1.66 -7.73
C ALA A 144 12.50 -1.59 -8.89
N PRO A 145 13.01 -2.74 -9.36
CA PRO A 145 13.80 -2.77 -10.59
C PRO A 145 13.05 -2.07 -11.73
N GLY A 146 13.70 -1.18 -12.47
CA GLY A 146 13.05 -0.36 -13.49
C GLY A 146 12.33 0.89 -12.98
N GLY A 147 12.26 1.08 -11.67
CA GLY A 147 11.71 2.28 -11.02
C GLY A 147 10.23 2.19 -10.67
N ARG A 148 9.79 3.08 -9.78
CA ARG A 148 8.44 3.11 -9.22
C ARG A 148 7.34 3.34 -10.26
N GLY A 149 7.61 4.23 -11.23
CA GLY A 149 6.64 4.58 -12.27
C GLY A 149 6.33 3.40 -13.19
N LEU A 150 7.33 2.62 -13.60
CA LEU A 150 7.13 1.41 -14.39
C LEU A 150 6.39 0.35 -13.56
N HIS A 151 6.82 0.13 -12.33
CA HIS A 151 6.21 -0.81 -11.39
C HIS A 151 4.71 -0.55 -11.20
N TRP A 152 4.34 0.71 -10.93
CA TRP A 152 2.95 1.12 -10.80
C TRP A 152 2.16 0.96 -12.11
N ARG A 153 2.73 1.39 -13.23
CA ARG A 153 2.08 1.29 -14.54
C ARG A 153 1.78 -0.17 -14.92
N THR A 154 2.73 -1.08 -14.74
CA THR A 154 2.50 -2.50 -15.06
C THR A 154 1.40 -3.12 -14.19
N PHE A 155 1.31 -2.71 -12.92
CA PHE A 155 0.21 -3.13 -12.05
C PHE A 155 -1.14 -2.58 -12.53
N THR A 156 -1.22 -1.27 -12.79
CA THR A 156 -2.48 -0.64 -13.23
C THR A 156 -2.93 -1.11 -14.60
N GLU A 157 -2.01 -1.36 -15.53
CA GLU A 157 -2.30 -1.97 -16.83
C GLU A 157 -2.90 -3.37 -16.64
N ALA A 158 -2.31 -4.19 -15.78
CA ALA A 158 -2.80 -5.54 -15.49
C ALA A 158 -4.23 -5.53 -14.93
N ILE A 159 -4.50 -4.71 -13.92
CA ILE A 159 -5.86 -4.64 -13.34
C ILE A 159 -6.87 -3.99 -14.28
N ASN A 160 -6.47 -3.05 -15.16
CA ASN A 160 -7.37 -2.42 -16.12
C ASN A 160 -7.79 -3.37 -17.25
N THR A 161 -6.91 -4.31 -17.64
CA THR A 161 -7.16 -5.28 -18.71
C THR A 161 -7.77 -6.58 -18.21
N ALA A 162 -7.83 -6.80 -16.88
CA ALA A 162 -8.43 -8.00 -16.30
C ALA A 162 -9.94 -8.07 -16.62
N GLU A 163 -10.38 -9.22 -17.13
CA GLU A 163 -11.79 -9.49 -17.35
C GLU A 163 -12.45 -9.83 -16.00
N LEU A 164 -13.16 -8.87 -15.41
CA LEU A 164 -13.92 -9.02 -14.18
C LEU A 164 -15.39 -8.71 -14.44
N SER A 165 -16.25 -9.38 -13.70
CA SER A 165 -17.67 -9.05 -13.64
C SER A 165 -17.90 -7.73 -12.89
N GLU A 166 -19.09 -7.15 -13.03
CA GLU A 166 -19.50 -5.96 -12.28
C GLU A 166 -19.46 -6.19 -10.75
N GLU A 167 -19.76 -7.42 -10.30
CA GLU A 167 -19.68 -7.80 -8.88
C GLU A 167 -18.22 -7.79 -8.40
N GLU A 168 -17.30 -8.36 -9.17
CA GLU A 168 -15.87 -8.38 -8.83
C GLU A 168 -15.27 -6.96 -8.84
N ASP A 169 -15.71 -6.10 -9.75
CA ASP A 169 -15.33 -4.68 -9.77
C ASP A 169 -15.83 -3.94 -8.52
N ALA A 170 -17.06 -4.18 -8.10
CA ALA A 170 -17.60 -3.62 -6.87
C ALA A 170 -16.84 -4.11 -5.64
N LEU A 171 -16.50 -5.40 -5.58
CA LEU A 171 -15.69 -5.98 -4.52
C LEU A 171 -14.28 -5.40 -4.47
N ALA A 172 -13.67 -5.09 -5.62
CA ALA A 172 -12.37 -4.42 -5.66
C ALA A 172 -12.43 -3.02 -5.03
N VAL A 173 -13.51 -2.25 -5.28
CA VAL A 173 -13.73 -0.94 -4.66
C VAL A 173 -13.89 -1.07 -3.14
N GLU A 174 -14.72 -2.01 -2.67
CA GLU A 174 -14.90 -2.24 -1.24
C GLU A 174 -13.61 -2.73 -0.57
N GLY A 175 -12.83 -3.58 -1.24
CA GLY A 175 -11.52 -4.01 -0.77
C GLY A 175 -10.53 -2.84 -0.62
N ALA A 176 -10.51 -1.89 -1.54
CA ALA A 176 -9.66 -0.71 -1.44
C ALA A 176 -10.07 0.21 -0.26
N LYS A 177 -11.38 0.41 -0.06
CA LYS A 177 -11.90 1.16 1.11
C LYS A 177 -11.55 0.47 2.42
N ALA A 178 -11.71 -0.86 2.49
CA ALA A 178 -11.36 -1.66 3.65
C ALA A 178 -9.85 -1.58 3.96
N ALA A 179 -8.99 -1.62 2.94
CA ALA A 179 -7.55 -1.46 3.10
C ALA A 179 -7.19 -0.10 3.70
N PHE A 180 -7.78 1.01 3.22
CA PHE A 180 -7.56 2.34 3.82
C PHE A 180 -8.06 2.42 5.26
N ALA A 181 -9.24 1.86 5.56
CA ALA A 181 -9.76 1.80 6.93
C ALA A 181 -8.81 1.03 7.85
N HIS A 182 -8.31 -0.12 7.40
CA HIS A 182 -7.36 -0.94 8.15
C HIS A 182 -6.05 -0.19 8.43
N VAL A 183 -5.45 0.49 7.44
CA VAL A 183 -4.23 1.30 7.65
C VAL A 183 -4.49 2.41 8.66
N ARG A 184 -5.66 3.06 8.63
CA ARG A 184 -6.02 4.09 9.59
C ARG A 184 -6.09 3.53 11.02
N ASP A 185 -6.73 2.38 11.22
CA ASP A 185 -6.85 1.74 12.52
C ASP A 185 -5.47 1.31 13.06
N LEU A 186 -4.60 0.80 12.18
CA LEU A 186 -3.21 0.51 12.52
C LEU A 186 -2.43 1.76 12.91
N ALA A 187 -2.62 2.88 12.20
CA ALA A 187 -1.99 4.15 12.53
C ALA A 187 -2.48 4.69 13.88
N ASP A 188 -3.78 4.60 14.15
CA ASP A 188 -4.36 4.99 15.44
C ASP A 188 -3.76 4.18 16.58
N THR A 189 -3.64 2.87 16.40
CA THR A 189 -3.03 1.96 17.39
C THR A 189 -1.54 2.27 17.60
N ALA A 190 -0.76 2.37 16.53
CA ALA A 190 0.69 2.57 16.59
C ALA A 190 1.08 3.90 17.28
N PHE A 191 0.24 4.92 17.14
CA PHE A 191 0.51 6.26 17.69
C PHE A 191 -0.37 6.64 18.89
N ALA A 192 -1.24 5.75 19.40
CA ALA A 192 -2.09 6.01 20.57
C ALA A 192 -1.28 6.28 21.84
N SER A 193 -0.10 5.67 21.98
CA SER A 193 0.74 5.72 23.18
C SER A 193 1.79 6.85 23.18
N ALA A 194 1.66 7.85 22.29
CA ALA A 194 2.61 8.96 22.11
C ALA A 194 2.11 10.27 22.71
N GLY A 195 1.35 10.20 23.82
CA GLY A 195 0.91 11.33 24.65
C GLY A 195 1.90 11.65 25.76
#